data_4175bdacf90dce3095cbf911efd33a1f
#
_entry.id   4175bdacf90dce3095cbf911efd33a1f
#
_cell.length_a   1.000
_cell.length_b   1.000
_cell.length_c   1.000
_cell.angle_alpha   90.00
_cell.angle_beta   90.00
_cell.angle_gamma   90.00
#
_symmetry.space_group_name_H-M   'P 1'
#
loop_
_entity.id
_entity.type
_entity.pdbx_description
1 polymer ?
#
loop_
_entity_poly.entity_id
_entity_poly.type
_entity_poly.pdbx_seq_one_letter_code
_entity_poly.pdbx_strand_id
1 'polypeptide(L)'
;MSKVNQADIDRLIVLVGGRENIATVSHCITRLRFVLNDPAKADPKAIEELKMVKGCFTNAGQFQVVIGTEVGDYYQALLATTGHSSADKEQAKKAARQNMKWHEQLISHFAEIFFPLLPALISGGLILGFRNVIGDVPMSDGKTLAQMYPALQSIYDFLWLIGEAIFFYLPVGICWSAVRKMGGTPILGIVLGVTLVSPQLMNAYLLGQQVPEAWNFGLFTIAKVGYQAQVIPALLAGLALGFIETRLKRIVPDYLYLVVVPVCSLILAVFLAHAFIGPFGRMIGDGVAFAVRHLMTGSFAPIGAALFGFLYAPLVITGVHQTTLAIDMQMIQSLGGTPVWPIIALSNIAQASAVTGIIIMSRKHNEREISVPAAISAYLGVTEPAMYGINLKYRFPMLCAMIGSGLAGLLCGLYGVMANGIGVGGLPGILSIQPAFWQVFALAMAIAIIVPMALTTVVYQRKFRQGTLQIV
;
A
#
# COMPACT_ATOMS: atom_id res chain seq x y z
N MET A 1 33.43 -11.10 17.00
CA MET A 1 34.24 -10.95 15.78
C MET A 1 33.28 -10.81 14.63
N SER A 2 33.33 -9.69 13.88
CA SER A 2 32.46 -9.40 12.72
C SER A 2 32.60 -10.53 11.70
N LYS A 3 31.49 -11.18 11.33
CA LYS A 3 31.44 -12.21 10.28
C LYS A 3 31.57 -11.63 8.85
N VAL A 4 31.84 -10.32 8.75
CA VAL A 4 31.93 -9.61 7.47
C VAL A 4 33.27 -9.90 6.82
N ASN A 5 33.25 -10.46 5.63
CA ASN A 5 34.44 -10.67 4.81
C ASN A 5 34.69 -9.41 3.97
N GLN A 6 35.83 -8.73 4.19
CA GLN A 6 36.20 -7.51 3.47
C GLN A 6 36.31 -7.76 1.94
N ALA A 7 36.76 -8.92 1.51
CA ALA A 7 36.85 -9.27 0.10
C ALA A 7 35.47 -9.28 -0.62
N ASP A 8 34.41 -9.67 0.11
CA ASP A 8 33.04 -9.64 -0.42
C ASP A 8 32.53 -8.21 -0.58
N ILE A 9 32.90 -7.29 0.33
CA ILE A 9 32.59 -5.86 0.26
C ILE A 9 33.27 -5.23 -0.97
N ASP A 10 34.59 -5.47 -1.12
CA ASP A 10 35.38 -4.90 -2.22
C ASP A 10 34.84 -5.38 -3.57
N ARG A 11 34.48 -6.67 -3.63
CA ARG A 11 33.87 -7.25 -4.84
C ARG A 11 32.48 -6.69 -5.11
N LEU A 12 31.65 -6.49 -4.09
CA LEU A 12 30.34 -5.85 -4.25
C LEU A 12 30.48 -4.42 -4.78
N ILE A 13 31.43 -3.63 -4.28
CA ILE A 13 31.71 -2.27 -4.77
C ILE A 13 32.06 -2.29 -6.27
N VAL A 14 32.90 -3.21 -6.69
CA VAL A 14 33.25 -3.33 -8.12
C VAL A 14 32.04 -3.71 -8.96
N LEU A 15 31.23 -4.66 -8.49
CA LEU A 15 30.05 -5.18 -9.21
C LEU A 15 28.88 -4.22 -9.30
N VAL A 16 28.77 -3.22 -8.39
CA VAL A 16 27.79 -2.12 -8.52
C VAL A 16 28.29 -0.99 -9.45
N GLY A 17 29.43 -1.17 -10.09
CA GLY A 17 30.03 -0.22 -11.04
C GLY A 17 31.09 0.70 -10.44
N GLY A 18 31.66 0.31 -9.29
CA GLY A 18 32.72 1.04 -8.61
C GLY A 18 32.20 2.12 -7.65
N ARG A 19 33.13 2.65 -6.83
CA ARG A 19 32.84 3.65 -5.81
C ARG A 19 32.20 4.92 -6.39
N GLU A 20 32.64 5.36 -7.55
CA GLU A 20 32.14 6.56 -8.24
C GLU A 20 30.70 6.41 -8.76
N ASN A 21 30.26 5.16 -8.97
CA ASN A 21 28.89 4.88 -9.36
C ASN A 21 27.90 4.91 -8.18
N ILE A 22 28.39 4.88 -6.95
CA ILE A 22 27.54 4.91 -5.76
C ILE A 22 27.26 6.37 -5.41
N ALA A 23 26.06 6.86 -5.70
CA ALA A 23 25.63 8.20 -5.31
C ALA A 23 25.34 8.26 -3.80
N THR A 24 24.60 7.30 -3.28
CA THR A 24 24.33 7.12 -1.86
C THR A 24 24.09 5.64 -1.53
N VAL A 25 24.32 5.28 -0.26
CA VAL A 25 23.97 3.98 0.27
C VAL A 25 23.23 4.12 1.59
N SER A 26 22.22 3.30 1.78
CA SER A 26 21.46 3.19 3.03
C SER A 26 21.11 1.72 3.26
N HIS A 27 20.55 1.39 4.41
CA HIS A 27 20.08 0.03 4.67
C HIS A 27 18.71 0.02 5.37
N CYS A 28 18.00 -1.11 5.29
CA CYS A 28 16.88 -1.43 6.15
C CYS A 28 17.22 -2.69 6.97
N ILE A 29 16.26 -3.36 7.55
CA ILE A 29 16.45 -4.51 8.44
C ILE A 29 17.23 -5.66 7.77
N THR A 30 17.10 -5.83 6.44
CA THR A 30 17.67 -7.00 5.73
C THR A 30 18.39 -6.65 4.42
N ARG A 31 18.43 -5.36 3.98
CA ARG A 31 18.88 -4.99 2.64
C ARG A 31 19.78 -3.78 2.66
N LEU A 32 20.86 -3.83 1.87
CA LEU A 32 21.57 -2.65 1.42
C LEU A 32 20.79 -1.99 0.28
N ARG A 33 20.73 -0.67 0.27
CA ARG A 33 20.03 0.13 -0.74
C ARG A 33 21.00 1.12 -1.35
N PHE A 34 21.35 0.89 -2.58
CA PHE A 34 22.23 1.76 -3.35
C PHE A 34 21.39 2.68 -4.24
N VAL A 35 21.75 3.94 -4.29
CA VAL A 35 21.38 4.81 -5.40
C VAL A 35 22.62 4.91 -6.28
N LEU A 36 22.50 4.40 -7.49
CA LEU A 36 23.58 4.38 -8.46
C LEU A 36 23.44 5.54 -9.43
N ASN A 37 24.56 6.18 -9.79
CA ASN A 37 24.61 7.24 -10.82
C ASN A 37 24.22 6.67 -12.18
N ASP A 38 24.69 5.47 -12.48
CA ASP A 38 24.35 4.71 -13.69
C ASP A 38 23.97 3.27 -13.30
N PRO A 39 22.67 2.95 -13.19
CA PRO A 39 22.22 1.59 -12.84
C PRO A 39 22.64 0.51 -13.83
N ALA A 40 22.95 0.86 -15.09
CA ALA A 40 23.36 -0.11 -16.11
C ALA A 40 24.78 -0.69 -15.87
N LYS A 41 25.59 -0.03 -15.04
CA LYS A 41 26.93 -0.49 -14.67
C LYS A 41 26.92 -1.60 -13.60
N ALA A 42 25.80 -1.82 -12.93
CA ALA A 42 25.69 -2.90 -11.96
C ALA A 42 25.51 -4.25 -12.69
N ASP A 43 26.19 -5.29 -12.22
CA ASP A 43 26.02 -6.66 -12.68
C ASP A 43 25.22 -7.48 -11.65
N PRO A 44 23.87 -7.55 -11.78
CA PRO A 44 23.03 -8.27 -10.83
C PRO A 44 23.38 -9.75 -10.73
N LYS A 45 23.77 -10.40 -11.82
CA LYS A 45 24.09 -11.83 -11.86
C LYS A 45 25.34 -12.14 -11.03
N ALA A 46 26.40 -11.39 -11.26
CA ALA A 46 27.64 -11.56 -10.51
C ALA A 46 27.49 -11.16 -9.03
N ILE A 47 26.60 -10.21 -8.71
CA ILE A 47 26.28 -9.82 -7.32
C ILE A 47 25.56 -10.96 -6.59
N GLU A 48 24.64 -11.67 -7.26
CA GLU A 48 23.92 -12.80 -6.67
C GLU A 48 24.79 -14.03 -6.40
N GLU A 49 25.97 -14.13 -7.05
CA GLU A 49 26.97 -15.17 -6.78
C GLU A 49 27.75 -14.94 -5.47
N LEU A 50 27.73 -13.73 -4.91
CA LEU A 50 28.40 -13.44 -3.65
C LEU A 50 27.72 -14.19 -2.50
N LYS A 51 28.49 -14.88 -1.67
CA LYS A 51 27.98 -15.73 -0.57
C LYS A 51 27.06 -15.01 0.40
N MET A 52 27.31 -13.71 0.62
CA MET A 52 26.51 -12.87 1.52
C MET A 52 25.18 -12.41 0.91
N VAL A 53 25.05 -12.46 -0.43
CA VAL A 53 23.89 -11.93 -1.15
C VAL A 53 22.85 -13.03 -1.32
N LYS A 54 21.62 -12.70 -0.91
CA LYS A 54 20.45 -13.59 -1.01
C LYS A 54 19.57 -13.27 -2.23
N GLY A 55 19.85 -12.16 -2.89
CA GLY A 55 19.19 -11.69 -4.11
C GLY A 55 19.39 -10.19 -4.28
N CYS A 56 19.21 -9.69 -5.50
CA CYS A 56 19.23 -8.26 -5.76
C CYS A 56 18.15 -7.86 -6.77
N PHE A 57 17.69 -6.62 -6.69
CA PHE A 57 16.65 -6.07 -7.58
C PHE A 57 16.63 -4.55 -7.52
N THR A 58 16.07 -3.93 -8.56
CA THR A 58 15.84 -2.48 -8.57
C THR A 58 14.37 -2.19 -8.23
N ASN A 59 14.16 -1.32 -7.25
CA ASN A 59 12.82 -0.84 -6.90
C ASN A 59 12.90 0.64 -6.51
N ALA A 60 11.95 1.42 -7.00
CA ALA A 60 11.83 2.85 -6.71
C ALA A 60 13.14 3.63 -6.94
N GLY A 61 13.86 3.33 -8.05
CA GLY A 61 15.14 3.97 -8.41
C GLY A 61 16.33 3.58 -7.53
N GLN A 62 16.15 2.61 -6.63
CA GLN A 62 17.20 2.09 -5.76
C GLN A 62 17.57 0.66 -6.17
N PHE A 63 18.84 0.38 -6.33
CA PHE A 63 19.37 -0.97 -6.46
C PHE A 63 19.50 -1.57 -5.05
N GLN A 64 18.76 -2.63 -4.78
CA GLN A 64 18.65 -3.26 -3.47
C GLN A 64 19.34 -4.63 -3.48
N VAL A 65 20.22 -4.85 -2.48
CA VAL A 65 20.92 -6.12 -2.28
C VAL A 65 20.47 -6.71 -0.96
N VAL A 66 19.85 -7.88 -1.01
CA VAL A 66 19.33 -8.60 0.17
C VAL A 66 20.48 -9.34 0.84
N ILE A 67 20.81 -8.96 2.07
CA ILE A 67 21.87 -9.59 2.88
C ILE A 67 21.23 -10.48 3.96
N GLY A 68 20.22 -9.97 4.66
CA GLY A 68 19.61 -10.56 5.83
C GLY A 68 19.90 -9.76 7.10
N THR A 69 19.80 -10.41 8.26
CA THR A 69 19.91 -9.76 9.58
C THR A 69 21.28 -9.14 9.85
N GLU A 70 22.32 -9.58 9.15
CA GLU A 70 23.70 -9.08 9.27
C GLU A 70 23.95 -7.80 8.44
N VAL A 71 22.93 -7.24 7.79
CA VAL A 71 23.04 -6.08 6.88
C VAL A 71 23.68 -4.86 7.53
N GLY A 72 23.49 -4.65 8.85
CA GLY A 72 24.07 -3.54 9.58
C GLY A 72 25.60 -3.57 9.56
N ASP A 73 26.19 -4.75 9.77
CA ASP A 73 27.65 -4.93 9.80
C ASP A 73 28.25 -4.73 8.38
N TYR A 74 27.59 -5.28 7.37
CA TYR A 74 27.97 -5.07 5.95
C TYR A 74 27.85 -3.60 5.54
N TYR A 75 26.84 -2.89 6.03
CA TYR A 75 26.66 -1.47 5.78
C TYR A 75 27.79 -0.64 6.38
N GLN A 76 28.17 -0.90 7.64
CA GLN A 76 29.28 -0.21 8.31
C GLN A 76 30.62 -0.45 7.59
N ALA A 77 30.89 -1.70 7.21
CA ALA A 77 32.09 -2.05 6.46
C ALA A 77 32.13 -1.37 5.07
N LEU A 78 30.98 -1.29 4.40
CA LEU A 78 30.84 -0.62 3.10
C LEU A 78 31.10 0.89 3.23
N LEU A 79 30.55 1.55 4.25
CA LEU A 79 30.81 2.99 4.50
C LEU A 79 32.29 3.23 4.79
N ALA A 80 32.92 2.39 5.61
CA ALA A 80 34.33 2.49 5.92
C ALA A 80 35.20 2.36 4.67
N THR A 81 34.85 1.46 3.76
CA THR A 81 35.60 1.22 2.51
C THR A 81 35.35 2.30 1.47
N THR A 82 34.12 2.77 1.32
CA THR A 82 33.77 3.77 0.29
C THR A 82 34.00 5.20 0.73
N GLY A 83 34.10 5.47 2.05
CA GLY A 83 34.22 6.81 2.62
C GLY A 83 32.93 7.64 2.45
N HIS A 84 31.81 7.01 2.11
CA HIS A 84 30.53 7.69 2.08
C HIS A 84 30.03 7.88 3.52
N SER A 85 29.53 9.08 3.82
CA SER A 85 28.78 9.30 5.08
C SER A 85 27.44 8.58 5.02
N SER A 86 26.92 8.21 6.19
CA SER A 86 25.55 7.68 6.28
C SER A 86 24.58 8.70 5.67
N ALA A 87 24.03 8.37 4.49
CA ALA A 87 23.09 9.26 3.83
C ALA A 87 21.80 9.34 4.64
N ASP A 88 21.31 10.55 4.89
CA ASP A 88 19.96 10.75 5.39
C ASP A 88 18.98 10.10 4.39
N LYS A 89 17.95 9.42 4.93
CA LYS A 89 16.92 8.75 4.11
C LYS A 89 16.29 9.67 3.06
N GLU A 90 16.23 10.96 3.34
CA GLU A 90 15.71 11.95 2.38
C GLU A 90 16.67 12.23 1.23
N GLN A 91 17.96 12.28 1.48
CA GLN A 91 18.97 12.47 0.42
C GLN A 91 19.01 11.24 -0.51
N ALA A 92 18.97 10.03 0.06
CA ALA A 92 18.89 8.81 -0.72
C ALA A 92 17.62 8.74 -1.58
N LYS A 93 16.47 9.23 -1.07
CA LYS A 93 15.23 9.33 -1.84
C LYS A 93 15.30 10.33 -2.98
N LYS A 94 15.91 11.51 -2.75
CA LYS A 94 16.06 12.53 -3.80
C LYS A 94 16.92 12.01 -4.95
N ALA A 95 18.04 11.37 -4.63
CA ALA A 95 18.92 10.79 -5.63
C ALA A 95 18.24 9.62 -6.40
N ALA A 96 17.49 8.75 -5.69
CA ALA A 96 16.77 7.65 -6.32
C ALA A 96 15.72 8.11 -7.35
N ARG A 97 15.09 9.29 -7.13
CA ARG A 97 14.09 9.84 -8.07
C ARG A 97 14.66 10.16 -9.44
N GLN A 98 15.95 10.51 -9.54
CA GLN A 98 16.59 10.79 -10.83
C GLN A 98 16.61 9.54 -11.74
N ASN A 99 16.60 8.35 -11.13
CA ASN A 99 16.60 7.07 -11.83
C ASN A 99 15.20 6.53 -12.13
N MET A 100 14.13 7.26 -11.77
CA MET A 100 12.74 6.87 -11.99
C MET A 100 12.16 7.49 -13.26
N LYS A 101 11.36 6.72 -14.00
CA LYS A 101 10.53 7.24 -15.07
C LYS A 101 9.43 8.16 -14.50
N TRP A 102 8.88 9.07 -15.30
CA TRP A 102 7.91 10.08 -14.84
C TRP A 102 6.67 9.45 -14.16
N HIS A 103 6.15 8.32 -14.68
CA HIS A 103 5.01 7.61 -14.07
C HIS A 103 5.38 6.93 -12.75
N GLU A 104 6.61 6.41 -12.61
CA GLU A 104 7.12 5.84 -11.35
C GLU A 104 7.28 6.94 -10.30
N GLN A 105 7.74 8.14 -10.71
CA GLN A 105 7.80 9.30 -9.84
C GLN A 105 6.42 9.72 -9.35
N LEU A 106 5.41 9.75 -10.24
CA LEU A 106 4.04 10.09 -9.88
C LEU A 106 3.48 9.10 -8.84
N ILE A 107 3.64 7.79 -9.07
CA ILE A 107 3.20 6.74 -8.14
C ILE A 107 3.92 6.87 -6.80
N SER A 108 5.24 7.11 -6.82
CA SER A 108 6.03 7.33 -5.60
C SER A 108 5.53 8.54 -4.81
N HIS A 109 5.14 9.64 -5.47
CA HIS A 109 4.56 10.80 -4.81
C HIS A 109 3.23 10.48 -4.12
N PHE A 110 2.36 9.72 -4.78
CA PHE A 110 1.11 9.24 -4.18
C PHE A 110 1.39 8.35 -2.97
N ALA A 111 2.25 7.35 -3.12
CA ALA A 111 2.61 6.43 -2.05
C ALA A 111 3.13 7.18 -0.80
N GLU A 112 3.98 8.19 -0.98
CA GLU A 112 4.53 8.98 0.13
C GLU A 112 3.47 9.76 0.91
N ILE A 113 2.33 10.10 0.30
CA ILE A 113 1.20 10.75 0.98
C ILE A 113 0.42 9.72 1.80
N PHE A 114 0.24 8.49 1.30
CA PHE A 114 -0.57 7.47 1.97
C PHE A 114 0.21 6.66 3.02
N PHE A 115 1.51 6.43 2.86
CA PHE A 115 2.31 5.65 3.81
C PHE A 115 2.18 6.07 5.28
N PRO A 116 2.21 7.38 5.64
CA PRO A 116 2.03 7.79 7.03
C PRO A 116 0.65 7.44 7.60
N LEU A 117 -0.35 7.20 6.75
CA LEU A 117 -1.72 6.89 7.14
C LEU A 117 -1.96 5.39 7.34
N LEU A 118 -1.09 4.53 6.77
CA LEU A 118 -1.26 3.08 6.80
C LEU A 118 -1.45 2.50 8.21
N PRO A 119 -0.67 2.90 9.25
CA PRO A 119 -0.88 2.36 10.60
C PRO A 119 -2.29 2.61 11.12
N ALA A 120 -2.85 3.81 10.87
CA ALA A 120 -4.21 4.14 11.27
C ALA A 120 -5.25 3.34 10.46
N LEU A 121 -5.10 3.27 9.13
CA LEU A 121 -6.01 2.51 8.26
C LEU A 121 -6.05 1.02 8.62
N ILE A 122 -4.88 0.40 8.82
CA ILE A 122 -4.76 -1.00 9.23
C ILE A 122 -5.41 -1.22 10.61
N SER A 123 -5.11 -0.36 11.58
CA SER A 123 -5.71 -0.46 12.92
C SER A 123 -7.23 -0.30 12.86
N GLY A 124 -7.73 0.68 12.10
CA GLY A 124 -9.16 0.90 11.89
C GLY A 124 -9.85 -0.31 11.28
N GLY A 125 -9.26 -0.88 10.21
CA GLY A 125 -9.79 -2.08 9.55
C GLY A 125 -9.84 -3.30 10.48
N LEU A 126 -8.80 -3.53 11.29
CA LEU A 126 -8.79 -4.60 12.29
C LEU A 126 -9.83 -4.39 13.39
N ILE A 127 -9.95 -3.17 13.92
CA ILE A 127 -10.94 -2.82 14.96
C ILE A 127 -12.35 -3.05 14.44
N LEU A 128 -12.66 -2.59 13.21
CA LEU A 128 -13.96 -2.85 12.58
C LEU A 128 -14.18 -4.34 12.31
N GLY A 129 -13.13 -5.08 11.94
CA GLY A 129 -13.19 -6.53 11.78
C GLY A 129 -13.58 -7.24 13.09
N PHE A 130 -12.93 -6.90 14.22
CA PHE A 130 -13.32 -7.41 15.54
C PHE A 130 -14.74 -7.03 15.91
N ARG A 131 -15.13 -5.78 15.66
CA ARG A 131 -16.49 -5.30 15.87
C ARG A 131 -17.50 -6.14 15.09
N ASN A 132 -17.24 -6.43 13.82
CA ASN A 132 -18.13 -7.24 12.98
C ASN A 132 -18.32 -8.65 13.55
N VAL A 133 -17.26 -9.27 14.10
CA VAL A 133 -17.38 -10.58 14.77
C VAL A 133 -18.36 -10.52 15.95
N ILE A 134 -18.36 -9.42 16.70
CA ILE A 134 -19.20 -9.27 17.90
C ILE A 134 -20.65 -8.94 17.53
N GLY A 135 -20.86 -8.06 16.52
CA GLY A 135 -22.20 -7.47 16.30
C GLY A 135 -22.88 -7.87 14.99
N ASP A 136 -22.14 -8.40 14.00
CA ASP A 136 -22.70 -8.65 12.67
C ASP A 136 -22.76 -10.14 12.32
N VAL A 137 -22.08 -11.01 13.08
CA VAL A 137 -22.07 -12.45 12.86
C VAL A 137 -23.15 -13.14 13.68
N PRO A 138 -24.18 -13.75 13.07
CA PRO A 138 -25.19 -14.55 13.78
C PRO A 138 -24.53 -15.79 14.40
N MET A 139 -24.76 -16.02 15.68
CA MET A 139 -24.24 -17.17 16.42
C MET A 139 -25.39 -18.18 16.72
N SER A 140 -25.95 -18.16 17.91
CA SER A 140 -27.03 -19.03 18.33
C SER A 140 -28.39 -18.35 18.11
N ASP A 141 -29.35 -19.09 17.58
CA ASP A 141 -30.73 -18.64 17.33
C ASP A 141 -30.84 -17.35 16.47
N GLY A 142 -29.85 -17.16 15.58
CA GLY A 142 -29.77 -15.97 14.71
C GLY A 142 -29.40 -14.68 15.42
N LYS A 143 -29.03 -14.74 16.71
CA LYS A 143 -28.58 -13.57 17.49
C LYS A 143 -27.06 -13.42 17.41
N THR A 144 -26.61 -12.18 17.39
CA THR A 144 -25.17 -11.84 17.46
C THR A 144 -24.70 -11.87 18.93
N LEU A 145 -23.38 -11.92 19.13
CA LEU A 145 -22.79 -11.87 20.48
C LEU A 145 -23.19 -10.60 21.23
N ALA A 146 -23.23 -9.45 20.55
CA ALA A 146 -23.65 -8.18 21.13
C ALA A 146 -25.11 -8.22 21.61
N GLN A 147 -26.00 -8.89 20.85
CA GLN A 147 -27.40 -9.05 21.24
C GLN A 147 -27.60 -10.03 22.42
N MET A 148 -26.69 -11.00 22.55
CA MET A 148 -26.76 -12.00 23.63
C MET A 148 -26.20 -11.48 24.96
N TYR A 149 -25.21 -10.60 24.92
CA TYR A 149 -24.47 -10.12 26.08
C TYR A 149 -24.39 -8.61 26.12
N PRO A 150 -25.08 -7.90 27.06
CA PRO A 150 -25.09 -6.44 27.12
C PRO A 150 -23.70 -5.77 27.23
N ALA A 151 -22.75 -6.45 27.89
CA ALA A 151 -21.36 -5.97 27.97
C ALA A 151 -20.69 -5.93 26.60
N LEU A 152 -20.97 -6.90 25.72
CA LEU A 152 -20.43 -6.93 24.37
C LEU A 152 -21.07 -5.88 23.46
N GLN A 153 -22.34 -5.50 23.73
CA GLN A 153 -22.97 -4.37 23.03
C GLN A 153 -22.19 -3.07 23.29
N SER A 154 -21.81 -2.79 24.55
CA SER A 154 -21.00 -1.60 24.87
C SER A 154 -19.63 -1.63 24.22
N ILE A 155 -18.99 -2.79 24.14
CA ILE A 155 -17.72 -2.96 23.42
C ILE A 155 -17.92 -2.73 21.92
N TYR A 156 -18.97 -3.26 21.32
CA TYR A 156 -19.32 -3.09 19.92
C TYR A 156 -19.50 -1.60 19.56
N ASP A 157 -20.20 -0.83 20.38
CA ASP A 157 -20.41 0.60 20.18
C ASP A 157 -19.10 1.39 20.38
N PHE A 158 -18.29 1.03 21.37
CA PHE A 158 -17.00 1.66 21.63
C PHE A 158 -15.99 1.42 20.47
N LEU A 159 -15.94 0.21 19.93
CA LEU A 159 -15.08 -0.11 18.79
C LEU A 159 -15.50 0.67 17.53
N TRP A 160 -16.80 0.95 17.38
CA TRP A 160 -17.30 1.79 16.29
C TRP A 160 -16.74 3.21 16.35
N LEU A 161 -16.74 3.81 17.54
CA LEU A 161 -16.21 5.16 17.75
C LEU A 161 -14.76 5.28 17.23
N ILE A 162 -13.92 4.28 17.50
CA ILE A 162 -12.52 4.29 17.06
C ILE A 162 -12.42 4.01 15.55
N GLY A 163 -13.08 2.96 15.08
CA GLY A 163 -13.01 2.55 13.68
C GLY A 163 -13.58 3.59 12.73
N GLU A 164 -14.76 4.15 13.05
CA GLU A 164 -15.38 5.19 12.26
C GLU A 164 -14.50 6.44 12.20
N ALA A 165 -13.94 6.89 13.33
CA ALA A 165 -13.12 8.08 13.39
C ALA A 165 -11.96 8.04 12.38
N ILE A 166 -11.31 6.89 12.23
CA ILE A 166 -10.17 6.71 11.32
C ILE A 166 -10.59 6.92 9.87
N PHE A 167 -11.71 6.36 9.44
CA PHE A 167 -12.17 6.46 8.06
C PHE A 167 -12.94 7.76 7.79
N PHE A 168 -13.81 8.18 8.69
CA PHE A 168 -14.61 9.38 8.55
C PHE A 168 -13.75 10.64 8.47
N TYR A 169 -12.72 10.75 9.34
CA TYR A 169 -11.77 11.86 9.37
C TYR A 169 -10.53 11.66 8.52
N LEU A 170 -10.52 10.66 7.64
CA LEU A 170 -9.41 10.38 6.72
C LEU A 170 -8.94 11.63 5.93
N PRO A 171 -9.83 12.55 5.47
CA PRO A 171 -9.43 13.79 4.82
C PRO A 171 -8.43 14.64 5.63
N VAL A 172 -8.51 14.62 6.96
CA VAL A 172 -7.59 15.36 7.84
C VAL A 172 -6.16 14.80 7.69
N GLY A 173 -6.04 13.48 7.75
CA GLY A 173 -4.75 12.80 7.58
C GLY A 173 -4.17 13.01 6.18
N ILE A 174 -5.01 12.95 5.15
CA ILE A 174 -4.59 13.15 3.76
C ILE A 174 -4.10 14.58 3.53
N CYS A 175 -4.86 15.60 3.97
CA CYS A 175 -4.45 17.00 3.85
C CYS A 175 -3.15 17.28 4.61
N TRP A 176 -3.02 16.77 5.84
CA TRP A 176 -1.79 16.87 6.63
C TRP A 176 -0.58 16.30 5.87
N SER A 177 -0.72 15.08 5.35
CA SER A 177 0.37 14.39 4.64
C SER A 177 0.71 15.05 3.30
N ALA A 178 -0.29 15.50 2.54
CA ALA A 178 -0.11 16.21 1.27
C ALA A 178 0.61 17.53 1.46
N VAL A 179 0.19 18.37 2.42
CA VAL A 179 0.83 19.64 2.74
C VAL A 179 2.28 19.44 3.18
N ARG A 180 2.52 18.47 4.08
CA ARG A 180 3.87 18.09 4.50
C ARG A 180 4.74 17.68 3.31
N LYS A 181 4.19 16.90 2.40
CA LYS A 181 4.88 16.46 1.18
C LYS A 181 5.26 17.61 0.26
N MET A 182 4.42 18.64 0.18
CA MET A 182 4.65 19.84 -0.61
C MET A 182 5.65 20.83 0.04
N GLY A 183 6.13 20.54 1.27
CA GLY A 183 6.98 21.46 2.04
C GLY A 183 6.22 22.62 2.69
N GLY A 184 4.91 22.48 2.80
CA GLY A 184 4.05 23.40 3.55
C GLY A 184 4.08 23.11 5.06
N THR A 185 3.29 23.87 5.82
CA THR A 185 3.17 23.76 7.28
C THR A 185 2.13 22.71 7.64
N PRO A 186 2.50 21.55 8.22
CA PRO A 186 1.60 20.40 8.37
C PRO A 186 0.34 20.71 9.19
N ILE A 187 0.41 21.58 10.19
CA ILE A 187 -0.76 21.97 11.00
C ILE A 187 -1.83 22.67 10.15
N LEU A 188 -1.45 23.44 9.13
CA LEU A 188 -2.42 24.07 8.22
C LEU A 188 -3.15 23.02 7.39
N GLY A 189 -2.46 21.91 7.05
CA GLY A 189 -3.10 20.75 6.43
C GLY A 189 -4.14 20.09 7.34
N ILE A 190 -3.86 19.97 8.64
CA ILE A 190 -4.84 19.49 9.63
C ILE A 190 -6.05 20.43 9.68
N VAL A 191 -5.83 21.74 9.80
CA VAL A 191 -6.92 22.73 9.84
C VAL A 191 -7.77 22.66 8.58
N LEU A 192 -7.16 22.63 7.38
CA LEU A 192 -7.89 22.43 6.12
C LEU A 192 -8.73 21.15 6.18
N GLY A 193 -8.13 20.01 6.53
CA GLY A 193 -8.83 18.73 6.60
C GLY A 193 -10.01 18.75 7.58
N VAL A 194 -9.87 19.40 8.72
CA VAL A 194 -10.98 19.60 9.71
C VAL A 194 -12.10 20.44 9.10
N THR A 195 -11.79 21.50 8.33
CA THR A 195 -12.84 22.27 7.64
C THR A 195 -13.61 21.43 6.64
N LEU A 196 -12.95 20.49 5.95
CA LEU A 196 -13.59 19.61 4.96
C LEU A 196 -14.58 18.61 5.59
N VAL A 197 -14.39 18.25 6.86
CA VAL A 197 -15.27 17.30 7.57
C VAL A 197 -16.08 17.98 8.68
N SER A 198 -16.14 19.31 8.67
CA SER A 198 -16.84 20.11 9.69
C SER A 198 -18.32 19.72 9.81
N PRO A 199 -18.88 19.65 11.04
CA PRO A 199 -20.30 19.40 11.24
C PRO A 199 -21.21 20.54 10.73
N GLN A 200 -20.64 21.70 10.36
CA GLN A 200 -21.37 22.78 9.69
C GLN A 200 -21.70 22.46 8.23
N LEU A 201 -21.13 21.41 7.68
CA LEU A 201 -21.37 20.93 6.32
C LEU A 201 -22.33 19.75 6.36
N MET A 202 -23.13 19.60 5.31
CA MET A 202 -23.92 18.39 5.13
C MET A 202 -22.98 17.19 5.00
N ASN A 203 -23.26 16.11 5.74
CA ASN A 203 -22.46 14.89 5.66
C ASN A 203 -22.46 14.33 4.24
N ALA A 204 -21.27 13.97 3.71
CA ALA A 204 -21.10 13.43 2.37
C ALA A 204 -21.94 12.16 2.11
N TYR A 205 -22.19 11.34 3.13
CA TYR A 205 -23.02 10.14 3.01
C TYR A 205 -24.52 10.42 2.76
N LEU A 206 -24.96 11.68 2.97
CA LEU A 206 -26.34 12.09 2.70
C LEU A 206 -26.52 12.67 1.28
N LEU A 207 -25.45 12.73 0.48
CA LEU A 207 -25.52 13.16 -0.91
C LEU A 207 -26.49 12.25 -1.70
N GLY A 208 -27.41 12.88 -2.46
CA GLY A 208 -28.43 12.15 -3.19
C GLY A 208 -29.70 11.83 -2.36
N GLN A 209 -29.66 11.96 -1.03
CA GLN A 209 -30.81 11.78 -0.14
C GLN A 209 -31.35 13.13 0.35
N GLN A 210 -30.47 14.11 0.52
CA GLN A 210 -30.80 15.45 1.00
C GLN A 210 -30.22 16.52 0.08
N VAL A 211 -30.88 17.67 0.01
CA VAL A 211 -30.38 18.84 -0.70
C VAL A 211 -29.50 19.65 0.25
N PRO A 212 -28.21 19.90 -0.10
CA PRO A 212 -27.32 20.66 0.76
C PRO A 212 -27.73 22.14 0.81
N GLU A 213 -27.57 22.76 1.99
CA GLU A 213 -27.54 24.22 2.07
C GLU A 213 -26.40 24.80 1.22
N ALA A 214 -26.45 26.08 0.94
CA ALA A 214 -25.40 26.76 0.19
C ALA A 214 -25.00 28.10 0.83
N TRP A 215 -23.73 28.46 0.69
CA TRP A 215 -23.27 29.84 0.90
C TRP A 215 -23.62 30.65 -0.34
N ASN A 216 -24.30 31.78 -0.13
CA ASN A 216 -24.61 32.72 -1.20
C ASN A 216 -23.64 33.90 -1.16
N PHE A 217 -22.76 34.00 -2.17
CA PHE A 217 -21.82 35.10 -2.33
C PHE A 217 -22.32 36.23 -3.24
N GLY A 218 -23.62 36.20 -3.57
CA GLY A 218 -24.27 37.17 -4.44
C GLY A 218 -24.17 36.82 -5.93
N LEU A 219 -22.98 36.60 -6.45
CA LEU A 219 -22.72 36.24 -7.84
C LEU A 219 -22.79 34.74 -8.12
N PHE A 220 -22.58 33.94 -7.10
CA PHE A 220 -22.57 32.48 -7.18
C PHE A 220 -22.88 31.86 -5.80
N THR A 221 -23.26 30.59 -5.82
CA THR A 221 -23.51 29.83 -4.60
C THR A 221 -22.56 28.61 -4.53
N ILE A 222 -22.13 28.27 -3.31
CA ILE A 222 -21.29 27.09 -3.06
C ILE A 222 -22.06 26.18 -2.11
N ALA A 223 -22.30 24.93 -2.50
CA ALA A 223 -22.98 23.95 -1.67
C ALA A 223 -22.15 23.59 -0.43
N LYS A 224 -22.80 23.56 0.74
CA LYS A 224 -22.19 23.17 2.03
C LYS A 224 -22.14 21.66 2.14
N VAL A 225 -21.27 21.02 1.38
CA VAL A 225 -21.08 19.56 1.37
C VAL A 225 -19.75 19.19 1.96
N GLY A 226 -19.77 18.28 2.92
CA GLY A 226 -18.57 17.74 3.55
C GLY A 226 -17.87 16.71 2.65
N TYR A 227 -16.68 16.30 3.07
CA TYR A 227 -15.80 15.38 2.35
C TYR A 227 -15.42 14.18 3.21
N GLN A 228 -16.31 13.76 4.12
CA GLN A 228 -16.10 12.60 4.98
C GLN A 228 -15.74 11.38 4.14
N ALA A 229 -14.70 10.67 4.52
CA ALA A 229 -14.11 9.50 3.85
C ALA A 229 -13.61 9.75 2.40
N GLN A 230 -13.73 10.95 1.84
CA GLN A 230 -13.35 11.23 0.46
C GLN A 230 -11.85 11.50 0.33
N VAL A 231 -11.19 10.67 -0.49
CA VAL A 231 -9.72 10.68 -0.69
C VAL A 231 -9.30 11.73 -1.70
N ILE A 232 -9.90 11.70 -2.90
CA ILE A 232 -9.46 12.51 -4.06
C ILE A 232 -9.66 14.02 -3.79
N PRO A 233 -10.82 14.48 -3.34
CA PRO A 233 -11.00 15.88 -2.98
C PRO A 233 -10.03 16.36 -1.91
N ALA A 234 -9.83 15.57 -0.85
CA ALA A 234 -8.92 15.91 0.24
C ALA A 234 -7.46 16.00 -0.22
N LEU A 235 -7.03 15.06 -1.08
CA LEU A 235 -5.70 15.07 -1.67
C LEU A 235 -5.47 16.32 -2.52
N LEU A 236 -6.39 16.63 -3.43
CA LEU A 236 -6.29 17.80 -4.28
C LEU A 236 -6.32 19.11 -3.47
N ALA A 237 -7.17 19.20 -2.45
CA ALA A 237 -7.21 20.35 -1.55
C ALA A 237 -5.91 20.52 -0.75
N GLY A 238 -5.34 19.44 -0.21
CA GLY A 238 -4.07 19.44 0.49
C GLY A 238 -2.89 19.86 -0.41
N LEU A 239 -2.85 19.35 -1.65
CA LEU A 239 -1.86 19.76 -2.63
C LEU A 239 -2.02 21.23 -3.00
N ALA A 240 -3.24 21.74 -3.17
CA ALA A 240 -3.51 23.14 -3.45
C ALA A 240 -3.07 24.04 -2.30
N LEU A 241 -3.37 23.68 -1.04
CA LEU A 241 -2.89 24.43 0.12
C LEU A 241 -1.35 24.49 0.16
N GLY A 242 -0.69 23.33 0.01
CA GLY A 242 0.78 23.29 0.00
C GLY A 242 1.39 24.11 -1.13
N PHE A 243 0.76 24.12 -2.31
CA PHE A 243 1.18 24.95 -3.44
C PHE A 243 1.01 26.44 -3.15
N ILE A 244 -0.16 26.86 -2.66
CA ILE A 244 -0.45 28.27 -2.33
C ILE A 244 0.51 28.76 -1.24
N GLU A 245 0.63 28.02 -0.15
CA GLU A 245 1.50 28.35 0.97
C GLU A 245 2.96 28.52 0.54
N THR A 246 3.49 27.54 -0.21
CA THR A 246 4.88 27.59 -0.66
C THR A 246 5.14 28.72 -1.67
N ARG A 247 4.14 29.18 -2.41
CA ARG A 247 4.23 30.37 -3.27
C ARG A 247 4.17 31.65 -2.46
N LEU A 248 3.25 31.76 -1.51
CA LEU A 248 3.15 32.95 -0.63
C LEU A 248 4.42 33.13 0.20
N LYS A 249 5.03 32.06 0.69
CA LYS A 249 6.33 32.09 1.40
C LYS A 249 7.45 32.78 0.62
N ARG A 250 7.38 32.84 -0.70
CA ARG A 250 8.39 33.46 -1.56
C ARG A 250 8.11 34.92 -1.88
N ILE A 251 6.88 35.38 -1.64
CA ILE A 251 6.42 36.72 -2.06
C ILE A 251 6.22 37.63 -0.85
N VAL A 252 5.77 37.03 0.28
CA VAL A 252 5.46 37.79 1.49
C VAL A 252 6.76 38.16 2.25
N PRO A 253 6.99 39.43 2.63
CA PRO A 253 8.13 39.84 3.43
C PRO A 253 8.16 39.15 4.81
N ASP A 254 9.36 38.94 5.37
CA ASP A 254 9.56 38.16 6.61
C ASP A 254 8.75 38.66 7.81
N TYR A 255 8.59 39.99 7.94
CA TYR A 255 7.85 40.62 9.05
C TYR A 255 6.35 40.38 9.00
N LEU A 256 5.76 40.02 7.85
CA LEU A 256 4.36 39.64 7.68
C LEU A 256 4.15 38.14 7.56
N TYR A 257 5.20 37.39 7.45
CA TYR A 257 5.19 35.98 7.12
C TYR A 257 4.28 35.12 8.03
N LEU A 258 4.39 35.30 9.36
CA LEU A 258 3.67 34.50 10.34
C LEU A 258 2.16 34.77 10.35
N VAL A 259 1.70 35.89 9.82
CA VAL A 259 0.28 36.27 9.80
C VAL A 259 -0.30 36.08 8.40
N VAL A 260 0.31 36.67 7.38
CA VAL A 260 -0.26 36.71 6.03
C VAL A 260 -0.24 35.34 5.36
N VAL A 261 0.87 34.60 5.48
CA VAL A 261 0.99 33.31 4.79
C VAL A 261 -0.06 32.31 5.27
N PRO A 262 -0.20 32.00 6.58
CA PRO A 262 -1.19 31.02 7.03
C PRO A 262 -2.64 31.47 6.76
N VAL A 263 -2.96 32.73 7.02
CA VAL A 263 -4.32 33.26 6.84
C VAL A 263 -4.74 33.23 5.37
N CYS A 264 -3.93 33.81 4.49
CA CYS A 264 -4.27 33.84 3.06
C CYS A 264 -4.27 32.45 2.41
N SER A 265 -3.31 31.58 2.79
CA SER A 265 -3.26 30.22 2.23
C SER A 265 -4.45 29.38 2.66
N LEU A 266 -4.90 29.46 3.93
CA LEU A 266 -6.08 28.75 4.42
C LEU A 266 -7.36 29.27 3.76
N ILE A 267 -7.58 30.57 3.74
CA ILE A 267 -8.81 31.15 3.14
C ILE A 267 -8.91 30.74 1.67
N LEU A 268 -7.83 30.91 0.90
CA LEU A 268 -7.82 30.56 -0.51
C LEU A 268 -7.99 29.07 -0.73
N ALA A 269 -7.31 28.23 0.05
CA ALA A 269 -7.40 26.78 -0.09
C ALA A 269 -8.78 26.23 0.28
N VAL A 270 -9.41 26.71 1.37
CA VAL A 270 -10.75 26.33 1.78
C VAL A 270 -11.79 26.78 0.74
N PHE A 271 -11.68 28.01 0.25
CA PHE A 271 -12.54 28.51 -0.83
C PHE A 271 -12.43 27.63 -2.08
N LEU A 272 -11.21 27.40 -2.57
CA LEU A 272 -10.98 26.56 -3.74
C LEU A 272 -11.45 25.12 -3.53
N ALA A 273 -11.25 24.56 -2.32
CA ALA A 273 -11.69 23.23 -1.98
C ALA A 273 -13.19 23.07 -2.13
N HIS A 274 -13.98 24.02 -1.65
CA HIS A 274 -15.46 23.92 -1.74
C HIS A 274 -16.03 24.38 -3.08
N ALA A 275 -15.45 25.41 -3.72
CA ALA A 275 -15.97 25.98 -4.96
C ALA A 275 -15.67 25.12 -6.19
N PHE A 276 -14.45 24.56 -6.28
CA PHE A 276 -13.93 23.93 -7.50
C PHE A 276 -13.35 22.53 -7.27
N ILE A 277 -12.36 22.42 -6.37
CA ILE A 277 -11.57 21.19 -6.23
C ILE A 277 -12.42 20.04 -5.74
N GLY A 278 -13.30 20.28 -4.77
CA GLY A 278 -14.15 19.27 -4.20
C GLY A 278 -15.16 18.67 -5.19
N PRO A 279 -15.98 19.51 -5.87
CA PRO A 279 -16.86 19.01 -6.92
C PRO A 279 -16.12 18.26 -8.02
N PHE A 280 -14.98 18.78 -8.49
CA PHE A 280 -14.15 18.14 -9.49
C PHE A 280 -13.54 16.83 -8.98
N GLY A 281 -13.02 16.81 -7.74
CA GLY A 281 -12.46 15.62 -7.12
C GLY A 281 -13.50 14.52 -6.89
N ARG A 282 -14.75 14.89 -6.53
CA ARG A 282 -15.87 13.93 -6.47
C ARG A 282 -16.17 13.35 -7.85
N MET A 283 -16.26 14.18 -8.87
CA MET A 283 -16.50 13.71 -10.24
C MET A 283 -15.44 12.69 -10.70
N ILE A 284 -14.16 12.92 -10.40
CA ILE A 284 -13.10 11.96 -10.69
C ILE A 284 -13.30 10.69 -9.86
N GLY A 285 -13.56 10.84 -8.55
CA GLY A 285 -13.78 9.72 -7.63
C GLY A 285 -14.94 8.83 -8.08
N ASP A 286 -16.04 9.45 -8.44
CA ASP A 286 -17.24 8.75 -8.93
C ASP A 286 -16.96 8.05 -10.28
N GLY A 287 -16.18 8.67 -11.16
CA GLY A 287 -15.75 8.07 -12.42
C GLY A 287 -14.87 6.82 -12.20
N VAL A 288 -13.93 6.88 -11.27
CA VAL A 288 -13.11 5.73 -10.88
C VAL A 288 -13.96 4.63 -10.25
N ALA A 289 -14.85 5.00 -9.31
CA ALA A 289 -15.78 4.06 -8.69
C ALA A 289 -16.69 3.38 -9.71
N PHE A 290 -17.20 4.15 -10.68
CA PHE A 290 -18.02 3.61 -11.78
C PHE A 290 -17.24 2.58 -12.62
N ALA A 291 -16.01 2.90 -13.02
CA ALA A 291 -15.19 2.00 -13.83
C ALA A 291 -14.87 0.70 -13.07
N VAL A 292 -14.42 0.80 -11.80
CA VAL A 292 -14.11 -0.37 -10.96
C VAL A 292 -15.38 -1.16 -10.66
N ARG A 293 -16.49 -0.48 -10.33
CA ARG A 293 -17.78 -1.14 -10.13
C ARG A 293 -18.18 -1.94 -11.37
N HIS A 294 -18.11 -1.36 -12.56
CA HIS A 294 -18.49 -2.04 -13.79
C HIS A 294 -17.65 -3.30 -14.05
N LEU A 295 -16.34 -3.23 -13.77
CA LEU A 295 -15.42 -4.36 -13.92
C LEU A 295 -15.57 -5.41 -12.82
N MET A 296 -15.90 -5.00 -11.57
CA MET A 296 -15.80 -5.87 -10.39
C MET A 296 -17.16 -6.29 -9.81
N THR A 297 -18.29 -5.66 -10.21
CA THR A 297 -19.63 -5.97 -9.66
C THR A 297 -20.70 -6.20 -10.71
N GLY A 298 -20.42 -5.94 -11.99
CA GLY A 298 -21.35 -6.19 -13.11
C GLY A 298 -21.24 -7.60 -13.68
N SER A 299 -21.82 -7.84 -14.84
CA SER A 299 -21.75 -9.13 -15.54
C SER A 299 -20.31 -9.58 -15.86
N PHE A 300 -19.37 -8.65 -15.90
CA PHE A 300 -17.94 -8.92 -16.10
C PHE A 300 -17.16 -9.12 -14.79
N ALA A 301 -17.82 -9.03 -13.63
CA ALA A 301 -17.17 -9.14 -12.31
C ALA A 301 -16.27 -10.38 -12.17
N PRO A 302 -16.67 -11.58 -12.59
CA PRO A 302 -15.79 -12.75 -12.47
C PRO A 302 -14.49 -12.60 -13.25
N ILE A 303 -14.60 -12.07 -14.48
CA ILE A 303 -13.42 -11.86 -15.36
C ILE A 303 -12.57 -10.71 -14.85
N GLY A 304 -13.18 -9.59 -14.45
CA GLY A 304 -12.48 -8.43 -13.91
C GLY A 304 -11.71 -8.78 -12.63
N ALA A 305 -12.35 -9.49 -11.71
CA ALA A 305 -11.75 -9.94 -10.47
C ALA A 305 -10.62 -10.97 -10.69
N ALA A 306 -10.82 -11.91 -11.64
CA ALA A 306 -9.79 -12.87 -12.02
C ALA A 306 -8.56 -12.17 -12.63
N LEU A 307 -8.79 -11.25 -13.56
CA LEU A 307 -7.72 -10.50 -14.22
C LEU A 307 -6.96 -9.62 -13.21
N PHE A 308 -7.66 -8.93 -12.32
CA PHE A 308 -7.03 -8.13 -11.28
C PHE A 308 -6.21 -8.99 -10.33
N GLY A 309 -6.75 -10.13 -9.86
CA GLY A 309 -6.02 -11.08 -9.01
C GLY A 309 -4.77 -11.64 -9.70
N PHE A 310 -4.85 -11.96 -10.99
CA PHE A 310 -3.72 -12.42 -11.77
C PHE A 310 -2.65 -11.33 -11.94
N LEU A 311 -3.05 -10.08 -12.19
CA LEU A 311 -2.14 -8.96 -12.46
C LEU A 311 -1.65 -8.24 -11.21
N TYR A 312 -2.24 -8.48 -10.03
CA TYR A 312 -1.90 -7.75 -8.83
C TYR A 312 -0.42 -7.89 -8.42
N ALA A 313 0.14 -9.10 -8.55
CA ALA A 313 1.54 -9.31 -8.22
C ALA A 313 2.51 -8.50 -9.12
N PRO A 314 2.37 -8.44 -10.45
CA PRO A 314 3.07 -7.47 -11.30
C PRO A 314 2.88 -6.01 -10.88
N LEU A 315 1.66 -5.62 -10.44
CA LEU A 315 1.42 -4.27 -9.94
C LEU A 315 2.20 -3.98 -8.65
N VAL A 316 2.37 -4.98 -7.78
CA VAL A 316 3.22 -4.85 -6.57
C VAL A 316 4.69 -4.65 -6.95
N ILE A 317 5.20 -5.41 -7.92
CA ILE A 317 6.59 -5.28 -8.40
C ILE A 317 6.88 -3.87 -8.91
N THR A 318 5.95 -3.28 -9.65
CA THR A 318 6.10 -1.93 -10.22
C THR A 318 5.81 -0.81 -9.21
N GLY A 319 5.27 -1.15 -8.03
CA GLY A 319 4.83 -0.17 -7.02
C GLY A 319 3.47 0.48 -7.32
N VAL A 320 2.85 0.19 -8.48
CA VAL A 320 1.55 0.75 -8.89
C VAL A 320 0.42 0.34 -7.92
N HIS A 321 0.53 -0.82 -7.27
CA HIS A 321 -0.43 -1.29 -6.26
C HIS A 321 -0.73 -0.28 -5.15
N GLN A 322 0.15 0.69 -4.89
CA GLN A 322 -0.11 1.74 -3.90
C GLN A 322 -1.30 2.65 -4.27
N THR A 323 -1.64 2.72 -5.55
CA THR A 323 -2.80 3.50 -6.01
C THR A 323 -4.12 2.80 -5.70
N THR A 324 -4.13 1.48 -5.48
CA THR A 324 -5.36 0.74 -5.16
C THR A 324 -5.97 1.16 -3.82
N LEU A 325 -5.17 1.67 -2.88
CA LEU A 325 -5.67 2.19 -1.60
C LEU A 325 -6.68 3.33 -1.79
N ALA A 326 -6.39 4.25 -2.72
CA ALA A 326 -7.31 5.34 -3.03
C ALA A 326 -8.59 4.82 -3.69
N ILE A 327 -8.47 3.79 -4.55
CA ILE A 327 -9.61 3.14 -5.20
C ILE A 327 -10.47 2.44 -4.14
N ASP A 328 -9.86 1.65 -3.24
CA ASP A 328 -10.57 0.97 -2.16
C ASP A 328 -11.37 1.96 -1.31
N MET A 329 -10.75 3.08 -0.89
CA MET A 329 -11.42 4.11 -0.10
C MET A 329 -12.61 4.73 -0.85
N GLN A 330 -12.45 5.02 -2.14
CA GLN A 330 -13.53 5.56 -2.97
C GLN A 330 -14.67 4.55 -3.14
N MET A 331 -14.36 3.26 -3.28
CA MET A 331 -15.36 2.20 -3.37
C MET A 331 -16.13 2.04 -2.04
N ILE A 332 -15.43 2.05 -0.91
CA ILE A 332 -16.04 1.97 0.42
C ILE A 332 -17.01 3.14 0.61
N GLN A 333 -16.61 4.35 0.24
CA GLN A 333 -17.45 5.54 0.35
C GLN A 333 -18.69 5.48 -0.56
N SER A 334 -18.56 4.99 -1.79
CA SER A 334 -19.65 5.00 -2.79
C SER A 334 -20.57 3.78 -2.75
N LEU A 335 -20.08 2.62 -2.29
CA LEU A 335 -20.81 1.34 -2.29
C LEU A 335 -21.04 0.75 -0.89
N GLY A 336 -20.49 1.37 0.17
CA GLY A 336 -20.48 0.80 1.51
C GLY A 336 -19.53 -0.40 1.67
N GLY A 337 -18.61 -0.60 0.72
CA GLY A 337 -17.61 -1.67 0.74
C GLY A 337 -16.77 -1.69 -0.53
N THR A 338 -15.69 -2.49 -0.54
CA THR A 338 -14.81 -2.63 -1.69
C THR A 338 -14.71 -4.06 -2.18
N PRO A 339 -14.83 -4.32 -3.50
CA PRO A 339 -14.56 -5.62 -4.10
C PRO A 339 -13.06 -5.84 -4.39
N VAL A 340 -12.23 -4.81 -4.27
CA VAL A 340 -10.80 -4.84 -4.64
C VAL A 340 -9.97 -5.48 -3.52
N TRP A 341 -10.19 -5.06 -2.27
CA TRP A 341 -9.45 -5.53 -1.09
C TRP A 341 -9.48 -7.05 -0.88
N PRO A 342 -10.61 -7.77 -1.06
CA PRO A 342 -10.65 -9.22 -0.97
C PRO A 342 -9.61 -9.89 -1.89
N ILE A 343 -9.47 -9.39 -3.11
CA ILE A 343 -8.57 -9.96 -4.12
C ILE A 343 -7.10 -9.65 -3.78
N ILE A 344 -6.82 -8.49 -3.21
CA ILE A 344 -5.50 -8.13 -2.68
C ILE A 344 -5.07 -9.11 -1.59
N ALA A 345 -5.94 -9.38 -0.61
CA ALA A 345 -5.66 -10.31 0.45
C ALA A 345 -5.40 -11.74 -0.07
N LEU A 346 -6.19 -12.18 -1.05
CA LEU A 346 -6.00 -13.48 -1.71
C LEU A 346 -4.69 -13.56 -2.51
N SER A 347 -4.29 -12.48 -3.15
CA SER A 347 -3.00 -12.42 -3.84
C SER A 347 -1.82 -12.56 -2.87
N ASN A 348 -1.91 -11.95 -1.68
CA ASN A 348 -0.89 -12.09 -0.64
C ASN A 348 -0.78 -13.55 -0.18
N ILE A 349 -1.92 -14.22 0.04
CA ILE A 349 -1.98 -15.65 0.39
C ILE A 349 -1.36 -16.49 -0.73
N ALA A 350 -1.69 -16.22 -1.98
CA ALA A 350 -1.18 -16.97 -3.12
C ALA A 350 0.35 -16.85 -3.27
N GLN A 351 0.91 -15.65 -3.03
CA GLN A 351 2.37 -15.45 -3.02
C GLN A 351 3.04 -16.25 -1.91
N ALA A 352 2.48 -16.25 -0.69
CA ALA A 352 2.95 -17.05 0.43
C ALA A 352 2.91 -18.55 0.12
N SER A 353 1.83 -19.00 -0.48
CA SER A 353 1.57 -20.42 -0.79
C SER A 353 2.49 -20.95 -1.88
N ALA A 354 2.83 -20.14 -2.88
CA ALA A 354 3.86 -20.48 -3.86
C ALA A 354 5.24 -20.67 -3.20
N VAL A 355 5.61 -19.80 -2.26
CA VAL A 355 6.84 -19.97 -1.47
C VAL A 355 6.78 -21.24 -0.61
N THR A 356 5.62 -21.54 -0.02
CA THR A 356 5.40 -22.78 0.75
C THR A 356 5.65 -24.02 -0.11
N GLY A 357 5.25 -24.00 -1.38
CA GLY A 357 5.58 -25.05 -2.35
C GLY A 357 7.08 -25.26 -2.54
N ILE A 358 7.86 -24.17 -2.55
CA ILE A 358 9.34 -24.25 -2.59
C ILE A 358 9.88 -24.83 -1.27
N ILE A 359 9.37 -24.41 -0.10
CA ILE A 359 9.79 -24.91 1.22
C ILE A 359 9.61 -26.43 1.33
N ILE A 360 8.49 -26.95 0.81
CA ILE A 360 8.20 -28.41 0.82
C ILE A 360 9.20 -29.16 -0.04
N MET A 361 9.57 -28.60 -1.19
CA MET A 361 10.41 -29.28 -2.16
C MET A 361 11.91 -29.10 -1.96
N SER A 362 12.35 -27.94 -1.44
CA SER A 362 13.75 -27.68 -1.20
C SER A 362 14.23 -28.31 0.09
N ARG A 363 15.30 -29.12 0.00
CA ARG A 363 15.99 -29.72 1.15
C ARG A 363 17.18 -28.86 1.64
N LYS A 364 17.50 -27.77 0.96
CA LYS A 364 18.65 -26.92 1.29
C LYS A 364 18.33 -26.06 2.51
N HIS A 365 19.15 -26.17 3.55
CA HIS A 365 18.97 -25.42 4.79
C HIS A 365 18.94 -23.89 4.57
N ASN A 366 19.89 -23.39 3.80
CA ASN A 366 20.01 -21.95 3.50
C ASN A 366 18.78 -21.39 2.75
N GLU A 367 18.09 -22.18 1.95
CA GLU A 367 16.85 -21.73 1.30
C GLU A 367 15.67 -21.62 2.27
N ARG A 368 15.59 -22.54 3.22
CA ARG A 368 14.54 -22.53 4.25
C ARG A 368 14.66 -21.35 5.20
N GLU A 369 15.88 -20.95 5.55
CA GLU A 369 16.14 -19.77 6.39
C GLU A 369 15.56 -18.48 5.80
N ILE A 370 15.48 -18.38 4.48
CA ILE A 370 14.89 -17.22 3.79
C ILE A 370 13.41 -17.44 3.49
N SER A 371 13.06 -18.63 3.02
CA SER A 371 11.73 -18.91 2.51
C SER A 371 10.68 -18.96 3.62
N VAL A 372 11.02 -19.53 4.81
CA VAL A 372 10.05 -19.65 5.92
C VAL A 372 9.62 -18.29 6.46
N PRO A 373 10.53 -17.37 6.86
CA PRO A 373 10.12 -16.03 7.29
C PRO A 373 9.39 -15.25 6.18
N ALA A 374 9.80 -15.42 4.92
CA ALA A 374 9.18 -14.77 3.78
C ALA A 374 7.74 -15.25 3.56
N ALA A 375 7.47 -16.57 3.68
CA ALA A 375 6.12 -17.12 3.60
C ALA A 375 5.24 -16.61 4.75
N ILE A 376 5.74 -16.64 5.99
CA ILE A 376 5.01 -16.13 7.16
C ILE A 376 4.67 -14.65 6.97
N SER A 377 5.64 -13.83 6.55
CA SER A 377 5.43 -12.41 6.28
C SER A 377 4.32 -12.19 5.25
N ALA A 378 4.31 -12.96 4.17
CA ALA A 378 3.31 -12.84 3.11
C ALA A 378 1.92 -13.34 3.53
N TYR A 379 1.83 -14.41 4.33
CA TYR A 379 0.56 -14.82 4.96
C TYR A 379 0.00 -13.78 5.92
N LEU A 380 0.85 -12.93 6.48
CA LEU A 380 0.45 -11.78 7.32
C LEU A 380 0.29 -10.48 6.52
N GLY A 381 0.33 -10.54 5.19
CA GLY A 381 0.03 -9.41 4.30
C GLY A 381 1.23 -8.61 3.79
N VAL A 382 2.47 -8.99 4.13
CA VAL A 382 3.70 -8.32 3.65
C VAL A 382 4.41 -9.22 2.65
N THR A 383 4.16 -9.00 1.36
CA THR A 383 4.54 -9.94 0.28
C THR A 383 5.94 -9.73 -0.29
N GLU A 384 6.57 -8.57 -0.07
CA GLU A 384 7.85 -8.22 -0.68
C GLU A 384 8.96 -9.25 -0.41
N PRO A 385 9.12 -9.80 0.80
CA PRO A 385 10.14 -10.83 1.04
C PRO A 385 9.89 -12.12 0.23
N ALA A 386 8.62 -12.52 0.10
CA ALA A 386 8.24 -13.70 -0.66
C ALA A 386 8.43 -13.48 -2.17
N MET A 387 8.01 -12.33 -2.67
CA MET A 387 8.08 -12.00 -4.09
C MET A 387 9.52 -11.84 -4.56
N TYR A 388 10.28 -10.95 -3.92
CA TYR A 388 11.64 -10.64 -4.36
C TYR A 388 12.67 -11.69 -3.92
N GLY A 389 12.48 -12.27 -2.74
CA GLY A 389 13.40 -13.27 -2.21
C GLY A 389 13.29 -14.64 -2.89
N ILE A 390 12.09 -15.05 -3.29
CA ILE A 390 11.81 -16.41 -3.76
C ILE A 390 11.07 -16.43 -5.10
N ASN A 391 9.87 -15.84 -5.19
CA ASN A 391 8.99 -16.04 -6.34
C ASN A 391 9.57 -15.49 -7.64
N LEU A 392 10.20 -14.31 -7.61
CA LEU A 392 10.90 -13.74 -8.77
C LEU A 392 12.20 -14.46 -9.07
N LYS A 393 12.94 -14.90 -8.05
CA LYS A 393 14.19 -15.62 -8.18
C LYS A 393 14.02 -16.92 -8.99
N TYR A 394 12.96 -17.67 -8.72
CA TYR A 394 12.63 -18.91 -9.44
C TYR A 394 11.72 -18.67 -10.65
N ARG A 395 11.10 -17.48 -10.80
CA ARG A 395 10.12 -17.05 -11.82
C ARG A 395 8.83 -17.86 -11.85
N PHE A 396 8.89 -19.20 -11.93
CA PHE A 396 7.69 -20.03 -12.03
C PHE A 396 6.78 -19.97 -10.80
N PRO A 397 7.25 -19.84 -9.52
CA PRO A 397 6.35 -19.68 -8.38
C PRO A 397 5.53 -18.40 -8.47
N MET A 398 6.11 -17.33 -9.04
CA MET A 398 5.40 -16.09 -9.30
C MET A 398 4.18 -16.34 -10.20
N LEU A 399 4.36 -17.05 -11.31
CA LEU A 399 3.27 -17.37 -12.22
C LEU A 399 2.23 -18.29 -11.56
N CYS A 400 2.68 -19.26 -10.75
CA CYS A 400 1.76 -20.13 -9.98
C CYS A 400 0.91 -19.32 -8.99
N ALA A 401 1.51 -18.34 -8.31
CA ALA A 401 0.79 -17.43 -7.41
C ALA A 401 -0.22 -16.56 -8.18
N MET A 402 0.16 -16.01 -9.32
CA MET A 402 -0.73 -15.23 -10.19
C MET A 402 -1.95 -16.05 -10.64
N ILE A 403 -1.74 -17.31 -11.04
CA ILE A 403 -2.84 -18.21 -11.43
C ILE A 403 -3.77 -18.49 -10.24
N GLY A 404 -3.22 -18.84 -9.07
CA GLY A 404 -4.03 -19.11 -7.88
C GLY A 404 -4.81 -17.88 -7.40
N SER A 405 -4.19 -16.70 -7.42
CA SER A 405 -4.84 -15.44 -7.10
C SER A 405 -5.95 -15.11 -8.11
N GLY A 406 -5.71 -15.33 -9.41
CA GLY A 406 -6.72 -15.14 -10.45
C GLY A 406 -7.93 -16.05 -10.27
N LEU A 407 -7.72 -17.33 -9.98
CA LEU A 407 -8.82 -18.29 -9.72
C LEU A 407 -9.60 -17.95 -8.45
N ALA A 408 -8.90 -17.55 -7.38
CA ALA A 408 -9.56 -17.10 -6.16
C ALA A 408 -10.35 -15.81 -6.39
N GLY A 409 -9.79 -14.86 -7.17
CA GLY A 409 -10.48 -13.65 -7.60
C GLY A 409 -11.70 -13.94 -8.46
N LEU A 410 -11.64 -14.92 -9.37
CA LEU A 410 -12.79 -15.37 -10.17
C LEU A 410 -13.96 -15.76 -9.26
N LEU A 411 -13.69 -16.56 -8.20
CA LEU A 411 -14.71 -16.96 -7.25
C LEU A 411 -15.29 -15.74 -6.51
N CYS A 412 -14.45 -14.83 -6.06
CA CYS A 412 -14.93 -13.60 -5.42
C CYS A 412 -15.81 -12.76 -6.36
N GLY A 413 -15.45 -12.64 -7.63
CA GLY A 413 -16.25 -11.94 -8.62
C GLY A 413 -17.59 -12.64 -8.93
N LEU A 414 -17.62 -13.98 -8.94
CA LEU A 414 -18.86 -14.76 -9.13
C LEU A 414 -19.89 -14.51 -8.03
N TYR A 415 -19.44 -14.33 -6.80
CA TYR A 415 -20.31 -14.15 -5.64
C TYR A 415 -20.39 -12.70 -5.14
N GLY A 416 -19.71 -11.76 -5.81
CA GLY A 416 -19.73 -10.34 -5.45
C GLY A 416 -19.15 -10.08 -4.05
N VAL A 417 -18.06 -10.77 -3.67
CA VAL A 417 -17.44 -10.64 -2.35
C VAL A 417 -16.95 -9.22 -2.12
N MET A 418 -17.33 -8.63 -0.98
CA MET A 418 -16.94 -7.27 -0.60
C MET A 418 -16.29 -7.24 0.79
N ALA A 419 -15.36 -6.31 0.97
CA ALA A 419 -14.79 -5.95 2.25
C ALA A 419 -15.41 -4.66 2.78
N ASN A 420 -15.59 -4.56 4.11
CA ASN A 420 -16.07 -3.35 4.79
C ASN A 420 -15.00 -2.25 4.82
N GLY A 421 -13.74 -2.63 4.75
CA GLY A 421 -12.63 -1.69 4.85
C GLY A 421 -11.30 -2.31 4.40
N ILE A 422 -10.28 -1.49 4.38
CA ILE A 422 -8.90 -1.92 4.22
C ILE A 422 -8.40 -2.43 5.56
N GLY A 423 -7.94 -3.66 5.61
CA GLY A 423 -7.39 -4.28 6.81
C GLY A 423 -5.95 -4.75 6.63
N VAL A 424 -5.59 -5.79 7.36
CA VAL A 424 -4.35 -6.54 7.12
C VAL A 424 -4.58 -7.46 5.93
N GLY A 425 -3.65 -7.50 4.99
CA GLY A 425 -3.67 -8.47 3.89
C GLY A 425 -3.41 -9.90 4.38
N GLY A 426 -3.39 -10.86 3.47
CA GLY A 426 -3.13 -12.26 3.80
C GLY A 426 -4.26 -12.93 4.58
N LEU A 427 -3.92 -13.90 5.45
CA LEU A 427 -4.91 -14.69 6.20
C LEU A 427 -5.80 -13.85 7.12
N PRO A 428 -5.28 -12.85 7.88
CA PRO A 428 -6.12 -11.99 8.70
C PRO A 428 -7.11 -11.14 7.89
N GLY A 429 -6.92 -11.04 6.57
CA GLY A 429 -7.79 -10.26 5.68
C GLY A 429 -9.26 -10.65 5.73
N ILE A 430 -9.57 -11.88 6.14
CA ILE A 430 -10.96 -12.33 6.32
C ILE A 430 -11.75 -11.45 7.29
N LEU A 431 -11.11 -10.87 8.29
CA LEU A 431 -11.74 -9.98 9.26
C LEU A 431 -12.25 -8.68 8.64
N SER A 432 -11.70 -8.27 7.50
CA SER A 432 -12.15 -7.10 6.74
C SER A 432 -13.31 -7.41 5.79
N ILE A 433 -13.61 -8.69 5.55
CA ILE A 433 -14.67 -9.11 4.63
C ILE A 433 -16.03 -8.97 5.32
N GLN A 434 -17.04 -8.55 4.55
CA GLN A 434 -18.41 -8.51 5.04
C GLN A 434 -18.84 -9.92 5.48
N PRO A 435 -19.46 -10.09 6.66
CA PRO A 435 -19.78 -11.41 7.25
C PRO A 435 -20.59 -12.32 6.33
N ALA A 436 -21.48 -11.75 5.52
CA ALA A 436 -22.27 -12.50 4.53
C ALA A 436 -21.42 -13.29 3.51
N PHE A 437 -20.17 -12.88 3.27
CA PHE A 437 -19.27 -13.49 2.30
C PHE A 437 -18.18 -14.37 2.92
N TRP A 438 -18.12 -14.54 4.23
CA TRP A 438 -17.04 -15.27 4.90
C TRP A 438 -16.85 -16.70 4.39
N GLN A 439 -17.94 -17.43 4.16
CA GLN A 439 -17.88 -18.81 3.67
C GLN A 439 -17.26 -18.88 2.27
N VAL A 440 -17.70 -17.98 1.37
CA VAL A 440 -17.19 -17.90 0.00
C VAL A 440 -15.72 -17.45 0.02
N PHE A 441 -15.41 -16.47 0.86
CA PHE A 441 -14.03 -15.97 0.97
C PHE A 441 -13.09 -17.03 1.56
N ALA A 442 -13.53 -17.80 2.55
CA ALA A 442 -12.78 -18.93 3.08
C ALA A 442 -12.47 -19.99 1.99
N LEU A 443 -13.43 -20.26 1.11
CA LEU A 443 -13.22 -21.13 -0.05
C LEU A 443 -12.21 -20.51 -1.03
N ALA A 444 -12.30 -19.23 -1.29
CA ALA A 444 -11.34 -18.50 -2.12
C ALA A 444 -9.93 -18.50 -1.50
N MET A 445 -9.81 -18.38 -0.17
CA MET A 445 -8.55 -18.56 0.55
C MET A 445 -7.98 -19.97 0.37
N ALA A 446 -8.81 -21.01 0.45
CA ALA A 446 -8.39 -22.38 0.19
C ALA A 446 -7.85 -22.55 -1.24
N ILE A 447 -8.49 -21.95 -2.24
CA ILE A 447 -7.98 -21.92 -3.63
C ILE A 447 -6.62 -21.21 -3.69
N ALA A 448 -6.50 -20.03 -3.06
CA ALA A 448 -5.28 -19.24 -3.02
C ALA A 448 -4.13 -19.93 -2.25
N ILE A 449 -4.44 -20.90 -1.39
CA ILE A 449 -3.44 -21.73 -0.71
C ILE A 449 -3.08 -22.95 -1.56
N ILE A 450 -4.06 -23.73 -1.94
CA ILE A 450 -3.84 -25.07 -2.53
C ILE A 450 -3.29 -24.97 -3.94
N VAL A 451 -3.87 -24.10 -4.79
CA VAL A 451 -3.50 -24.04 -6.21
C VAL A 451 -2.06 -23.56 -6.42
N PRO A 452 -1.59 -22.44 -5.86
CA PRO A 452 -0.20 -22.01 -6.03
C PRO A 452 0.80 -23.01 -5.44
N MET A 453 0.50 -23.58 -4.27
CA MET A 453 1.35 -24.55 -3.61
C MET A 453 1.50 -25.82 -4.45
N ALA A 454 0.38 -26.38 -4.93
CA ALA A 454 0.38 -27.59 -5.77
C ALA A 454 1.09 -27.34 -7.11
N LEU A 455 0.75 -26.26 -7.82
CA LEU A 455 1.39 -25.92 -9.09
C LEU A 455 2.88 -25.72 -8.92
N THR A 456 3.31 -24.99 -7.89
CA THR A 456 4.73 -24.74 -7.62
C THR A 456 5.46 -26.06 -7.33
N THR A 457 4.87 -26.95 -6.53
CA THR A 457 5.43 -28.26 -6.21
C THR A 457 5.60 -29.12 -7.46
N VAL A 458 4.57 -29.20 -8.30
CA VAL A 458 4.60 -29.99 -9.56
C VAL A 458 5.63 -29.43 -10.54
N VAL A 459 5.66 -28.11 -10.75
CA VAL A 459 6.61 -27.48 -11.66
C VAL A 459 8.04 -27.63 -11.14
N TYR A 460 8.27 -27.49 -9.83
CA TYR A 460 9.57 -27.73 -9.21
C TYR A 460 10.07 -29.15 -9.49
N GLN A 461 9.23 -30.17 -9.22
CA GLN A 461 9.58 -31.56 -9.46
C GLN A 461 9.94 -31.83 -10.93
N ARG A 462 9.15 -31.29 -11.87
CA ARG A 462 9.42 -31.43 -13.30
C ARG A 462 10.77 -30.81 -13.70
N LYS A 463 11.01 -29.56 -13.30
CA LYS A 463 12.27 -28.86 -13.59
C LYS A 463 13.48 -29.52 -12.94
N PHE A 464 13.33 -30.03 -11.72
CA PHE A 464 14.38 -30.78 -11.03
C PHE A 464 14.74 -32.06 -11.76
N ARG A 465 13.74 -32.86 -12.18
CA ARG A 465 13.98 -34.08 -12.97
C ARG A 465 14.61 -33.82 -14.33
N GLN A 466 14.34 -32.67 -14.92
CA GLN A 466 14.90 -32.28 -16.23
C GLN A 466 16.25 -31.59 -16.12
N GLY A 467 16.80 -31.37 -14.92
CA GLY A 467 18.04 -30.61 -14.71
C GLY A 467 17.98 -29.14 -15.15
N THR A 468 16.76 -28.62 -15.35
CA THR A 468 16.49 -27.27 -15.86
C THR A 468 16.11 -26.28 -14.74
N LEU A 469 16.33 -26.65 -13.49
CA LEU A 469 16.05 -25.77 -12.35
C LEU A 469 17.11 -24.66 -12.33
N GLN A 470 16.83 -23.58 -13.04
CA GLN A 470 17.65 -22.36 -12.99
C GLN A 470 17.20 -21.51 -11.82
N ILE A 471 18.15 -21.18 -10.94
CA ILE A 471 18.04 -20.11 -9.95
C ILE A 471 18.62 -18.89 -10.66
N VAL A 472 17.82 -17.86 -10.91
CA VAL A 472 18.26 -16.60 -11.53
C VAL A 472 18.63 -15.61 -10.46
#